data_37ad1fd2944de0b882ac4f704da5805f
#
_entry.id   37ad1fd2944de0b882ac4f704da5805f
#
_cell.length_a   1.000
_cell.length_b   1.000
_cell.length_c   1.000
_cell.angle_alpha   90.00
_cell.angle_beta   90.00
_cell.angle_gamma   90.00
#
_symmetry.space_group_name_H-M   'P 1'
#
loop_
_entity.id
_entity.type
_entity.pdbx_description
1 polymer ?
#
loop_
_entity_poly.entity_id
_entity_poly.type
_entity_poly.pdbx_seq_one_letter_code
_entity_poly.pdbx_strand_id
1 'polypeptide(L)'
;MDGVEAGWAVPLLVLGFVAVWQGFLSIAYFGGDLHPDVLETWTLGRSLEWGYAKHPPLMGWVARAWTSIFPLSNWSFQLMALTNSAIALWIVDLISRCFVRGDKRLVVLLLLMLLPTYQFHAQRFNANAVLLATWPLATYCFLKSFETRRLGWAVAAGVAGALAMLGKYYSVFLIISFAFAAICHPQRRAYFGSCVPWISVIVGLASLGPHLYWLVTTGAKPCVYALATHAGKAFGPSVLAALLFIPGAAMVLVLPAVAWILIAGERLKRFSRDFRALNSGLWLLFLVSVGTMIFPAITAVALGTDMEPIWALQGSFMIAILIVCGASYSIERFHTVNLAVAVIAIGVLAAVVAAPVHALYRNSHPLHEGRNFYRMAAEELTRLWRAQSDAALPAVVGDDDLALALAFYSPDHPFYEQHLVNPGIRGPASSDVLERGWAALCFGEDAGCIAAMEQIAARTSRFVRSEFVVRSMLLGQPGASQRFTAIIVPPSAEPTDGAAPASVPSGTRDLTAPSRLAAGAGSTGAPE
;
A
#
# COMPACT_ATOMS: atom_id res chain seq x y z
N MET A 1 -4.47 32.10 -23.68
CA MET A 1 -5.36 31.32 -22.78
C MET A 1 -4.52 30.73 -21.68
N ASP A 2 -4.95 30.87 -20.46
CA ASP A 2 -4.28 30.30 -19.31
C ASP A 2 -4.39 28.78 -19.38
N GLY A 3 -3.26 28.04 -19.27
CA GLY A 3 -3.24 26.58 -19.34
C GLY A 3 -4.10 25.88 -18.28
N VAL A 4 -4.37 26.56 -17.14
CA VAL A 4 -5.28 26.04 -16.10
C VAL A 4 -6.73 26.10 -16.58
N GLU A 5 -7.11 27.18 -17.22
CA GLU A 5 -8.47 27.34 -17.79
C GLU A 5 -8.64 26.51 -19.07
N ALA A 6 -7.59 26.38 -19.87
CA ALA A 6 -7.56 25.49 -21.03
C ALA A 6 -7.58 23.99 -20.68
N GLY A 7 -7.41 23.63 -19.39
CA GLY A 7 -7.58 22.27 -18.89
C GLY A 7 -6.34 21.35 -19.00
N TRP A 8 -5.24 21.77 -19.64
CA TRP A 8 -4.05 20.92 -19.85
C TRP A 8 -3.00 20.99 -18.73
N ALA A 9 -2.99 22.06 -17.92
CA ALA A 9 -1.97 22.26 -16.89
C ALA A 9 -1.98 21.16 -15.82
N VAL A 10 -3.15 20.72 -15.35
CA VAL A 10 -3.27 19.65 -14.36
C VAL A 10 -2.79 18.30 -14.91
N PRO A 11 -3.23 17.82 -16.10
CA PRO A 11 -2.68 16.61 -16.69
C PRO A 11 -1.16 16.62 -16.82
N LEU A 12 -0.58 17.73 -17.33
CA LEU A 12 0.87 17.84 -17.49
C LEU A 12 1.60 17.80 -16.14
N LEU A 13 1.07 18.49 -15.13
CA LEU A 13 1.63 18.47 -13.77
C LEU A 13 1.64 17.05 -13.19
N VAL A 14 0.52 16.33 -13.32
CA VAL A 14 0.37 14.97 -12.80
C VAL A 14 1.26 13.99 -13.58
N LEU A 15 1.31 14.08 -14.90
CA LEU A 15 2.20 13.25 -15.72
C LEU A 15 3.67 13.53 -15.44
N GLY A 16 4.05 14.80 -15.28
CA GLY A 16 5.40 15.18 -14.88
C GLY A 16 5.79 14.62 -13.50
N PHE A 17 4.86 14.66 -12.54
CA PHE A 17 5.04 14.04 -11.24
C PHE A 17 5.30 12.52 -11.35
N VAL A 18 4.48 11.80 -12.10
CA VAL A 18 4.67 10.37 -12.34
C VAL A 18 6.01 10.09 -13.00
N ALA A 19 6.36 10.84 -14.05
CA ALA A 19 7.62 10.64 -14.79
C ALA A 19 8.86 10.84 -13.90
N VAL A 20 8.89 11.92 -13.11
CA VAL A 20 10.01 12.22 -12.21
C VAL A 20 10.16 11.15 -11.13
N TRP A 21 9.06 10.76 -10.48
CA TRP A 21 9.10 9.76 -9.41
C TRP A 21 9.29 8.35 -9.93
N GLN A 22 8.83 8.01 -11.14
CA GLN A 22 9.19 6.75 -11.81
C GLN A 22 10.70 6.71 -12.10
N GLY A 23 11.26 7.81 -12.58
CA GLY A 23 12.71 7.95 -12.77
C GLY A 23 13.47 7.76 -11.44
N PHE A 24 13.03 8.43 -10.37
CA PHE A 24 13.58 8.24 -9.03
C PHE A 24 13.56 6.76 -8.61
N LEU A 25 12.40 6.11 -8.69
CA LEU A 25 12.24 4.72 -8.27
C LEU A 25 13.10 3.77 -9.13
N SER A 26 13.16 4.00 -10.43
CA SER A 26 13.98 3.19 -11.34
C SER A 26 15.47 3.27 -11.04
N ILE A 27 15.96 4.43 -10.62
CA ILE A 27 17.37 4.63 -10.23
C ILE A 27 17.59 4.17 -8.79
N ALA A 28 16.80 4.69 -7.86
CA ALA A 28 16.91 4.41 -6.45
C ALA A 28 16.78 2.91 -6.15
N TYR A 29 15.98 2.20 -6.89
CA TYR A 29 15.75 0.77 -6.81
C TYR A 29 16.22 0.04 -8.06
N PHE A 30 17.27 0.55 -8.72
CA PHE A 30 17.86 -0.07 -9.89
C PHE A 30 18.30 -1.50 -9.58
N GLY A 31 17.76 -2.44 -10.34
CA GLY A 31 17.94 -3.87 -10.12
C GLY A 31 17.32 -4.44 -8.85
N GLY A 32 16.53 -3.64 -8.12
CA GLY A 32 15.98 -3.99 -6.84
C GLY A 32 14.72 -4.85 -6.86
N ASP A 33 14.42 -5.33 -5.68
CA ASP A 33 13.25 -6.14 -5.41
C ASP A 33 12.12 -5.30 -4.81
N LEU A 34 10.88 -5.69 -5.03
CA LEU A 34 9.70 -5.00 -4.53
C LEU A 34 9.54 -5.16 -3.01
N HIS A 35 8.81 -4.24 -2.40
CA HIS A 35 8.44 -4.35 -0.98
C HIS A 35 7.56 -5.59 -0.76
N PRO A 36 7.68 -6.31 0.38
CA PRO A 36 6.83 -7.44 0.70
C PRO A 36 5.34 -7.18 0.53
N ASP A 37 4.83 -6.01 0.97
CA ASP A 37 3.43 -5.61 0.78
C ASP A 37 2.99 -5.62 -0.70
N VAL A 38 3.90 -5.25 -1.62
CA VAL A 38 3.59 -5.25 -3.05
C VAL A 38 3.59 -6.68 -3.59
N LEU A 39 4.50 -7.51 -3.11
CA LEU A 39 4.55 -8.94 -3.43
C LEU A 39 3.31 -9.65 -2.88
N GLU A 40 2.89 -9.35 -1.65
CA GLU A 40 1.63 -9.84 -1.07
C GLU A 40 0.43 -9.41 -1.93
N THR A 41 0.37 -8.14 -2.32
CA THR A 41 -0.71 -7.62 -3.17
C THR A 41 -0.84 -8.41 -4.47
N TRP A 42 0.28 -8.71 -5.14
CA TRP A 42 0.28 -9.52 -6.34
C TRP A 42 -0.11 -10.98 -6.06
N THR A 43 0.45 -11.57 -5.01
CA THR A 43 0.16 -12.96 -4.63
C THR A 43 -1.33 -13.15 -4.35
N LEU A 44 -1.96 -12.21 -3.64
CA LEU A 44 -3.40 -12.20 -3.40
C LEU A 44 -4.20 -12.00 -4.71
N GLY A 45 -3.71 -11.17 -5.62
CA GLY A 45 -4.34 -10.94 -6.93
C GLY A 45 -4.30 -12.14 -7.88
N ARG A 46 -3.52 -13.19 -7.60
CA ARG A 46 -3.50 -14.42 -8.41
C ARG A 46 -4.83 -15.17 -8.34
N SER A 47 -5.52 -15.09 -7.19
CA SER A 47 -6.88 -15.61 -7.00
C SER A 47 -7.84 -14.44 -6.86
N LEU A 48 -8.88 -14.39 -7.72
CA LEU A 48 -9.93 -13.37 -7.63
C LEU A 48 -10.96 -13.81 -6.58
N GLU A 49 -10.66 -13.54 -5.31
CA GLU A 49 -11.57 -13.81 -4.21
C GLU A 49 -12.33 -12.57 -3.79
N TRP A 50 -13.45 -12.76 -3.08
CA TRP A 50 -14.23 -11.67 -2.49
C TRP A 50 -13.62 -11.10 -1.21
N GLY A 51 -12.53 -11.68 -0.73
CA GLY A 51 -11.74 -11.23 0.41
C GLY A 51 -10.56 -12.15 0.66
N TYR A 52 -9.61 -11.71 1.46
CA TYR A 52 -8.40 -12.44 1.82
C TYR A 52 -8.24 -12.54 3.33
N ALA A 53 -7.39 -13.43 3.80
CA ALA A 53 -7.28 -13.72 5.24
C ALA A 53 -6.88 -12.50 6.10
N LYS A 54 -6.10 -11.56 5.54
CA LYS A 54 -5.66 -10.33 6.24
C LYS A 54 -6.42 -9.08 5.77
N HIS A 55 -6.88 -9.05 4.51
CA HIS A 55 -7.30 -7.80 3.84
C HIS A 55 -8.59 -7.97 3.03
N PRO A 56 -9.36 -6.89 2.83
CA PRO A 56 -10.39 -6.82 1.79
C PRO A 56 -9.77 -6.97 0.39
N PRO A 57 -10.57 -7.23 -0.66
CA PRO A 57 -10.04 -7.75 -1.93
C PRO A 57 -9.46 -6.72 -2.90
N LEU A 58 -9.75 -5.41 -2.74
CA LEU A 58 -9.54 -4.42 -3.80
C LEU A 58 -8.08 -4.29 -4.25
N MET A 59 -7.11 -4.36 -3.34
CA MET A 59 -5.70 -4.26 -3.72
C MET A 59 -5.28 -5.41 -4.64
N GLY A 60 -5.70 -6.65 -4.35
CA GLY A 60 -5.45 -7.81 -5.19
C GLY A 60 -6.16 -7.71 -6.55
N TRP A 61 -7.41 -7.21 -6.59
CA TRP A 61 -8.13 -6.99 -7.84
C TRP A 61 -7.43 -5.96 -8.74
N VAL A 62 -6.90 -4.87 -8.15
CA VAL A 62 -6.12 -3.87 -8.88
C VAL A 62 -4.84 -4.49 -9.45
N ALA A 63 -4.10 -5.27 -8.66
CA ALA A 63 -2.90 -5.97 -9.14
C ALA A 63 -3.22 -6.96 -10.26
N ARG A 64 -4.31 -7.71 -10.15
CA ARG A 64 -4.77 -8.62 -11.21
C ARG A 64 -5.12 -7.88 -12.50
N ALA A 65 -5.90 -6.81 -12.40
CA ALA A 65 -6.24 -5.98 -13.55
C ALA A 65 -4.99 -5.36 -14.19
N TRP A 66 -4.06 -4.90 -13.37
CA TRP A 66 -2.80 -4.33 -13.86
C TRP A 66 -1.96 -5.34 -14.62
N THR A 67 -1.74 -6.52 -14.05
CA THR A 67 -0.91 -7.57 -14.66
C THR A 67 -1.56 -8.24 -15.87
N SER A 68 -2.84 -8.01 -16.13
CA SER A 68 -3.47 -8.40 -17.41
C SER A 68 -3.07 -7.51 -18.58
N ILE A 69 -2.51 -6.32 -18.32
CA ILE A 69 -2.14 -5.32 -19.33
C ILE A 69 -0.63 -5.09 -19.34
N PHE A 70 -0.01 -5.03 -18.17
CA PHE A 70 1.41 -4.69 -17.99
C PHE A 70 2.21 -5.91 -17.56
N PRO A 71 3.52 -6.00 -17.92
CA PRO A 71 4.34 -7.14 -17.58
C PRO A 71 4.57 -7.26 -16.07
N LEU A 72 4.80 -8.49 -15.61
CA LEU A 72 5.18 -8.79 -14.24
C LEU A 72 6.63 -8.38 -14.00
N SER A 73 6.84 -7.17 -13.51
CA SER A 73 8.17 -6.59 -13.31
C SER A 73 8.16 -5.48 -12.25
N ASN A 74 9.31 -5.17 -11.66
CA ASN A 74 9.42 -4.17 -10.62
C ASN A 74 8.96 -2.78 -11.09
N TRP A 75 9.44 -2.33 -12.27
CA TRP A 75 9.07 -1.02 -12.81
C TRP A 75 7.57 -0.88 -13.06
N SER A 76 6.94 -1.98 -13.48
CA SER A 76 5.50 -2.02 -13.74
C SER A 76 4.69 -1.81 -12.46
N PHE A 77 5.07 -2.49 -11.36
CA PHE A 77 4.39 -2.30 -10.07
C PHE A 77 4.66 -0.93 -9.44
N GLN A 78 5.86 -0.36 -9.64
CA GLN A 78 6.16 1.02 -9.28
C GLN A 78 5.27 1.99 -10.05
N LEU A 79 5.09 1.77 -11.35
CA LEU A 79 4.20 2.57 -12.19
C LEU A 79 2.73 2.42 -11.77
N MET A 80 2.28 1.22 -11.39
CA MET A 80 0.95 1.00 -10.83
C MET A 80 0.71 1.86 -9.58
N ALA A 81 1.67 1.87 -8.67
CA ALA A 81 1.61 2.66 -7.45
C ALA A 81 1.55 4.17 -7.72
N LEU A 82 2.37 4.67 -8.65
CA LEU A 82 2.37 6.07 -9.06
C LEU A 82 1.11 6.44 -9.85
N THR A 83 0.55 5.52 -10.64
CA THR A 83 -0.73 5.70 -11.33
C THR A 83 -1.87 5.86 -10.33
N ASN A 84 -1.88 5.09 -9.25
CA ASN A 84 -2.84 5.27 -8.16
C ASN A 84 -2.72 6.66 -7.50
N SER A 85 -1.50 7.16 -7.27
CA SER A 85 -1.27 8.53 -6.78
C SER A 85 -1.74 9.59 -7.79
N ALA A 86 -1.52 9.36 -9.08
CA ALA A 86 -1.98 10.26 -10.14
C ALA A 86 -3.51 10.35 -10.18
N ILE A 87 -4.20 9.21 -10.07
CA ILE A 87 -5.66 9.15 -9.97
C ILE A 87 -6.15 9.91 -8.73
N ALA A 88 -5.48 9.73 -7.59
CA ALA A 88 -5.81 10.45 -6.36
C ALA A 88 -5.70 11.97 -6.55
N LEU A 89 -4.58 12.47 -7.09
CA LEU A 89 -4.36 13.89 -7.38
C LEU A 89 -5.40 14.43 -8.38
N TRP A 90 -5.74 13.65 -9.40
CA TRP A 90 -6.79 14.03 -10.36
C TRP A 90 -8.15 14.20 -9.69
N ILE A 91 -8.54 13.27 -8.82
CA ILE A 91 -9.81 13.36 -8.10
C ILE A 91 -9.81 14.55 -7.13
N VAL A 92 -8.68 14.83 -6.47
CA VAL A 92 -8.53 16.03 -5.62
C VAL A 92 -8.71 17.30 -6.43
N ASP A 93 -8.22 17.37 -7.68
CA ASP A 93 -8.52 18.49 -8.57
C ASP A 93 -10.03 18.61 -8.85
N LEU A 94 -10.72 17.48 -9.09
CA LEU A 94 -12.18 17.49 -9.27
C LEU A 94 -12.93 18.03 -8.05
N ILE A 95 -12.48 17.67 -6.83
CA ILE A 95 -13.02 18.22 -5.58
C ILE A 95 -12.74 19.74 -5.53
N SER A 96 -11.50 20.15 -5.79
CA SER A 96 -11.11 21.56 -5.74
C SER A 96 -11.90 22.43 -6.71
N ARG A 97 -12.27 21.91 -7.89
CA ARG A 97 -13.13 22.57 -8.88
C ARG A 97 -14.54 22.89 -8.34
N CYS A 98 -15.01 22.20 -7.32
CA CYS A 98 -16.28 22.51 -6.70
C CYS A 98 -16.25 23.84 -5.92
N PHE A 99 -15.05 24.31 -5.55
CA PHE A 99 -14.88 25.45 -4.65
C PHE A 99 -14.16 26.64 -5.27
N VAL A 100 -13.16 26.36 -6.14
CA VAL A 100 -12.27 27.40 -6.68
C VAL A 100 -11.92 27.16 -8.14
N ARG A 101 -11.42 28.22 -8.79
CA ARG A 101 -10.87 28.19 -10.15
C ARG A 101 -9.42 28.71 -10.15
N GLY A 102 -8.74 28.54 -11.27
CA GLY A 102 -7.40 29.08 -11.49
C GLY A 102 -6.32 28.47 -10.60
N ASP A 103 -5.40 29.31 -10.15
CA ASP A 103 -4.14 28.92 -9.50
C ASP A 103 -4.31 28.18 -8.18
N LYS A 104 -5.37 28.45 -7.42
CA LYS A 104 -5.64 27.73 -6.17
C LYS A 104 -5.71 26.20 -6.36
N ARG A 105 -6.28 25.74 -7.47
CA ARG A 105 -6.34 24.31 -7.78
C ARG A 105 -4.94 23.69 -7.93
N LEU A 106 -4.07 24.39 -8.66
CA LEU A 106 -2.67 23.95 -8.81
C LEU A 106 -1.94 23.95 -7.48
N VAL A 107 -2.13 24.97 -6.64
CA VAL A 107 -1.49 25.05 -5.32
C VAL A 107 -1.93 23.89 -4.44
N VAL A 108 -3.22 23.49 -4.43
CA VAL A 108 -3.66 22.28 -3.70
C VAL A 108 -2.85 21.06 -4.14
N LEU A 109 -2.74 20.82 -5.44
CA LEU A 109 -2.01 19.67 -5.97
C LEU A 109 -0.51 19.72 -5.64
N LEU A 110 0.12 20.89 -5.82
CA LEU A 110 1.54 21.09 -5.53
C LEU A 110 1.86 20.88 -4.05
N LEU A 111 0.99 21.31 -3.12
CA LEU A 111 1.15 21.03 -1.71
C LEU A 111 1.03 19.53 -1.40
N LEU A 112 0.12 18.81 -2.06
CA LEU A 112 0.02 17.36 -1.92
C LEU A 112 1.23 16.63 -2.51
N MET A 113 1.79 17.13 -3.61
CA MET A 113 3.01 16.59 -4.21
C MET A 113 4.25 16.77 -3.33
N LEU A 114 4.21 17.64 -2.33
CA LEU A 114 5.25 17.74 -1.28
C LEU A 114 5.08 16.71 -0.16
N LEU A 115 3.92 16.02 -0.09
CA LEU A 115 3.68 15.01 0.93
C LEU A 115 4.37 13.68 0.57
N PRO A 116 5.14 13.09 1.49
CA PRO A 116 5.71 11.75 1.30
C PRO A 116 4.65 10.68 0.98
N THR A 117 3.41 10.90 1.38
CA THR A 117 2.26 10.02 1.14
C THR A 117 2.06 9.70 -0.35
N TYR A 118 2.23 10.68 -1.24
CA TYR A 118 2.03 10.51 -2.69
C TYR A 118 3.28 10.01 -3.41
N GLN A 119 4.43 10.00 -2.76
CA GLN A 119 5.73 9.62 -3.31
C GLN A 119 6.21 8.29 -2.71
N PHE A 120 6.63 8.30 -1.44
CA PHE A 120 7.27 7.17 -0.80
C PHE A 120 6.30 6.11 -0.30
N HIS A 121 5.17 6.50 0.30
CA HIS A 121 4.17 5.52 0.74
C HIS A 121 3.44 4.90 -0.44
N ALA A 122 3.23 5.66 -1.52
CA ALA A 122 2.60 5.16 -2.72
C ALA A 122 3.38 4.00 -3.36
N GLN A 123 4.72 4.01 -3.30
CA GLN A 123 5.54 2.92 -3.86
C GLN A 123 5.28 1.55 -3.20
N ARG A 124 4.80 1.54 -1.96
CA ARG A 124 4.35 0.34 -1.25
C ARG A 124 2.87 0.10 -1.55
N PHE A 125 2.55 -0.29 -2.77
CA PHE A 125 1.15 -0.52 -3.13
C PHE A 125 0.56 -1.66 -2.31
N ASN A 126 -0.31 -1.32 -1.39
CA ASN A 126 -0.99 -2.20 -0.43
C ASN A 126 -2.39 -1.68 -0.11
N ALA A 127 -3.05 -2.25 0.90
CA ALA A 127 -4.38 -1.81 1.35
C ALA A 127 -4.44 -0.33 1.79
N ASN A 128 -3.34 0.26 2.29
CA ASN A 128 -3.30 1.70 2.61
C ASN A 128 -3.16 2.55 1.34
N ALA A 129 -2.29 2.14 0.42
CA ALA A 129 -2.04 2.88 -0.81
C ALA A 129 -3.30 3.00 -1.67
N VAL A 130 -4.12 1.95 -1.76
CA VAL A 130 -5.38 1.97 -2.52
C VAL A 130 -6.36 3.01 -2.00
N LEU A 131 -6.28 3.37 -0.72
CA LEU A 131 -7.11 4.41 -0.13
C LEU A 131 -6.78 5.82 -0.63
N LEU A 132 -5.57 6.07 -1.13
CA LEU A 132 -5.20 7.36 -1.69
C LEU A 132 -6.13 7.78 -2.84
N ALA A 133 -6.60 6.84 -3.65
CA ALA A 133 -7.55 7.12 -4.73
C ALA A 133 -9.01 6.96 -4.26
N THR A 134 -9.32 5.93 -3.47
CA THR A 134 -10.71 5.62 -3.11
C THR A 134 -11.31 6.60 -2.11
N TRP A 135 -10.52 7.15 -1.17
CA TRP A 135 -11.02 8.16 -0.21
C TRP A 135 -11.39 9.49 -0.87
N PRO A 136 -10.53 10.11 -1.71
CA PRO A 136 -10.95 11.28 -2.48
C PRO A 136 -12.17 10.99 -3.39
N LEU A 137 -12.24 9.81 -4.03
CA LEU A 137 -13.37 9.43 -4.87
C LEU A 137 -14.66 9.37 -4.06
N ALA A 138 -14.67 8.67 -2.93
CA ALA A 138 -15.83 8.58 -2.05
C ALA A 138 -16.24 9.96 -1.54
N THR A 139 -15.27 10.80 -1.13
CA THR A 139 -15.51 12.17 -0.68
C THR A 139 -16.10 13.03 -1.79
N TYR A 140 -15.56 12.97 -3.02
CA TYR A 140 -16.09 13.70 -4.16
C TYR A 140 -17.55 13.33 -4.46
N CYS A 141 -17.83 12.02 -4.53
CA CYS A 141 -19.18 11.54 -4.78
C CYS A 141 -20.15 11.91 -3.65
N PHE A 142 -19.71 11.83 -2.39
CA PHE A 142 -20.50 12.27 -1.24
C PHE A 142 -20.83 13.76 -1.29
N LEU A 143 -19.83 14.63 -1.52
CA LEU A 143 -20.05 16.08 -1.66
C LEU A 143 -21.06 16.38 -2.78
N LYS A 144 -20.90 15.76 -3.96
CA LYS A 144 -21.83 15.94 -5.09
C LYS A 144 -23.23 15.40 -4.79
N SER A 145 -23.32 14.27 -4.11
CA SER A 145 -24.58 13.67 -3.64
C SER A 145 -25.30 14.62 -2.68
N PHE A 146 -24.58 15.14 -1.69
CA PHE A 146 -25.12 16.05 -0.67
C PHE A 146 -25.58 17.40 -1.27
N GLU A 147 -24.73 17.98 -2.15
CA GLU A 147 -25.00 19.28 -2.77
C GLU A 147 -26.15 19.23 -3.78
N THR A 148 -26.09 18.27 -4.71
CA THR A 148 -26.98 18.24 -5.88
C THR A 148 -28.27 17.45 -5.67
N ARG A 149 -28.27 16.50 -4.73
CA ARG A 149 -29.36 15.55 -4.47
C ARG A 149 -29.83 14.79 -5.70
N ARG A 150 -28.89 14.53 -6.66
CA ARG A 150 -29.18 13.77 -7.88
C ARG A 150 -28.94 12.28 -7.65
N LEU A 151 -29.83 11.43 -8.17
CA LEU A 151 -29.76 9.97 -8.02
C LEU A 151 -28.43 9.37 -8.52
N GLY A 152 -27.91 9.86 -9.64
CA GLY A 152 -26.62 9.39 -10.17
C GLY A 152 -25.46 9.59 -9.18
N TRP A 153 -25.44 10.70 -8.45
CA TRP A 153 -24.43 10.95 -7.42
C TRP A 153 -24.70 10.13 -6.15
N ALA A 154 -25.95 9.80 -5.86
CA ALA A 154 -26.28 8.88 -4.76
C ALA A 154 -25.72 7.47 -5.03
N VAL A 155 -25.95 6.96 -6.24
CA VAL A 155 -25.39 5.67 -6.69
C VAL A 155 -23.86 5.71 -6.65
N ALA A 156 -23.25 6.76 -7.24
CA ALA A 156 -21.79 6.92 -7.25
C ALA A 156 -21.20 6.98 -5.83
N ALA A 157 -21.85 7.66 -4.88
CA ALA A 157 -21.41 7.74 -3.49
C ALA A 157 -21.50 6.37 -2.80
N GLY A 158 -22.55 5.59 -3.04
CA GLY A 158 -22.67 4.23 -2.52
C GLY A 158 -21.58 3.30 -3.05
N VAL A 159 -21.36 3.27 -4.37
CA VAL A 159 -20.30 2.46 -4.99
C VAL A 159 -18.90 2.89 -4.51
N ALA A 160 -18.61 4.21 -4.51
CA ALA A 160 -17.31 4.71 -4.09
C ALA A 160 -17.03 4.45 -2.59
N GLY A 161 -18.05 4.55 -1.73
CA GLY A 161 -17.97 4.15 -0.34
C GLY A 161 -17.67 2.66 -0.17
N ALA A 162 -18.32 1.81 -0.96
CA ALA A 162 -18.05 0.37 -0.98
C ALA A 162 -16.62 0.07 -1.46
N LEU A 163 -16.14 0.74 -2.51
CA LEU A 163 -14.75 0.59 -2.99
C LEU A 163 -13.74 0.99 -1.91
N ALA A 164 -14.00 2.05 -1.15
CA ALA A 164 -13.14 2.43 -0.03
C ALA A 164 -13.11 1.35 1.05
N MET A 165 -14.26 0.75 1.40
CA MET A 165 -14.36 -0.38 2.34
C MET A 165 -13.67 -1.65 1.82
N LEU A 166 -13.82 -1.95 0.54
CA LEU A 166 -13.11 -3.06 -0.13
C LEU A 166 -11.60 -2.81 -0.26
N GLY A 167 -11.14 -1.57 -0.11
CA GLY A 167 -9.72 -1.22 -0.01
C GLY A 167 -9.15 -1.55 1.37
N LYS A 168 -9.79 -1.07 2.42
CA LYS A 168 -9.42 -1.34 3.82
C LYS A 168 -10.60 -1.03 4.75
N TYR A 169 -10.84 -1.89 5.74
CA TYR A 169 -11.93 -1.67 6.72
C TYR A 169 -11.80 -0.38 7.51
N TYR A 170 -10.59 0.18 7.62
CA TYR A 170 -10.37 1.50 8.19
C TYR A 170 -11.23 2.60 7.53
N SER A 171 -11.69 2.39 6.30
CA SER A 171 -12.62 3.30 5.61
C SER A 171 -13.98 3.42 6.28
N VAL A 172 -14.31 2.56 7.24
CA VAL A 172 -15.51 2.72 8.08
C VAL A 172 -15.53 4.09 8.77
N PHE A 173 -14.36 4.60 9.16
CA PHE A 173 -14.24 5.93 9.78
C PHE A 173 -14.57 7.05 8.80
N LEU A 174 -14.24 6.90 7.51
CA LEU A 174 -14.69 7.84 6.49
C LEU A 174 -16.21 7.82 6.31
N ILE A 175 -16.81 6.63 6.26
CA ILE A 175 -18.28 6.47 6.10
C ILE A 175 -19.01 7.04 7.32
N ILE A 176 -18.55 6.76 8.54
CA ILE A 176 -19.11 7.36 9.75
C ILE A 176 -18.93 8.88 9.73
N SER A 177 -17.81 9.39 9.22
CA SER A 177 -17.56 10.84 9.09
C SER A 177 -18.50 11.48 8.08
N PHE A 178 -18.89 10.81 6.99
CA PHE A 178 -19.92 11.31 6.08
C PHE A 178 -21.27 11.42 6.78
N ALA A 179 -21.69 10.41 7.54
CA ALA A 179 -22.93 10.45 8.31
C ALA A 179 -22.90 11.57 9.36
N PHE A 180 -21.82 11.67 10.13
CA PHE A 180 -21.60 12.73 11.11
C PHE A 180 -21.68 14.13 10.47
N ALA A 181 -20.93 14.34 9.37
CA ALA A 181 -20.94 15.62 8.67
C ALA A 181 -22.34 15.97 8.13
N ALA A 182 -23.07 15.00 7.55
CA ALA A 182 -24.42 15.21 7.07
C ALA A 182 -25.40 15.58 8.21
N ILE A 183 -25.27 14.95 9.38
CA ILE A 183 -26.12 15.21 10.56
C ILE A 183 -25.82 16.59 11.15
N CYS A 184 -24.55 16.98 11.22
CA CYS A 184 -24.13 18.25 11.81
C CYS A 184 -24.29 19.45 10.86
N HIS A 185 -24.51 19.21 9.55
CA HIS A 185 -24.61 20.27 8.56
C HIS A 185 -25.95 21.03 8.64
N PRO A 186 -25.97 22.36 8.43
CA PRO A 186 -27.21 23.14 8.43
C PRO A 186 -28.29 22.63 7.46
N GLN A 187 -27.89 22.09 6.31
CA GLN A 187 -28.81 21.55 5.29
C GLN A 187 -29.27 20.10 5.54
N ARG A 188 -29.00 19.52 6.73
CA ARG A 188 -29.34 18.13 7.06
C ARG A 188 -30.79 17.73 6.75
N ARG A 189 -31.75 18.61 7.08
CA ARG A 189 -33.18 18.33 6.83
C ARG A 189 -33.49 18.11 5.36
N ALA A 190 -32.91 18.92 4.49
CA ALA A 190 -33.10 18.81 3.06
C ALA A 190 -32.41 17.58 2.47
N TYR A 191 -31.26 17.17 3.03
CA TYR A 191 -30.55 15.97 2.58
C TYR A 191 -31.27 14.70 3.04
N PHE A 192 -31.57 14.55 4.34
CA PHE A 192 -32.27 13.38 4.87
C PHE A 192 -33.73 13.28 4.47
N GLY A 193 -34.39 14.38 4.12
CA GLY A 193 -35.72 14.41 3.55
C GLY A 193 -35.78 13.99 2.07
N SER A 194 -34.63 13.82 1.42
CA SER A 194 -34.54 13.28 0.05
C SER A 194 -34.28 11.76 0.06
N CYS A 195 -34.48 11.09 -1.07
CA CYS A 195 -34.16 9.68 -1.23
C CYS A 195 -32.65 9.40 -1.36
N VAL A 196 -31.84 10.43 -1.57
CA VAL A 196 -30.42 10.32 -1.94
C VAL A 196 -29.55 9.61 -0.90
N PRO A 197 -29.56 9.95 0.42
CA PRO A 197 -28.75 9.22 1.41
C PRO A 197 -29.14 7.74 1.51
N TRP A 198 -30.43 7.45 1.40
CA TRP A 198 -30.94 6.09 1.49
C TRP A 198 -30.52 5.23 0.30
N ILE A 199 -30.55 5.80 -0.91
CA ILE A 199 -30.03 5.14 -2.11
C ILE A 199 -28.51 4.92 -1.99
N SER A 200 -27.75 5.89 -1.47
CA SER A 200 -26.31 5.70 -1.25
C SER A 200 -26.04 4.54 -0.29
N VAL A 201 -26.79 4.41 0.78
CA VAL A 201 -26.65 3.30 1.73
C VAL A 201 -27.02 1.96 1.09
N ILE A 202 -28.19 1.89 0.39
CA ILE A 202 -28.66 0.66 -0.26
C ILE A 202 -27.64 0.20 -1.32
N VAL A 203 -27.18 1.09 -2.17
CA VAL A 203 -26.21 0.77 -3.23
C VAL A 203 -24.86 0.37 -2.61
N GLY A 204 -24.43 1.08 -1.56
CA GLY A 204 -23.20 0.73 -0.84
C GLY A 204 -23.25 -0.68 -0.25
N LEU A 205 -24.32 -1.01 0.45
CA LEU A 205 -24.52 -2.35 1.02
C LEU A 205 -24.66 -3.41 -0.07
N ALA A 206 -25.40 -3.15 -1.14
CA ALA A 206 -25.51 -4.06 -2.28
C ALA A 206 -24.15 -4.31 -2.96
N SER A 207 -23.33 -3.27 -3.12
CA SER A 207 -21.97 -3.39 -3.67
C SER A 207 -21.02 -4.17 -2.77
N LEU A 208 -21.21 -4.09 -1.45
CA LEU A 208 -20.47 -4.87 -0.47
C LEU A 208 -21.03 -6.30 -0.30
N GLY A 209 -22.23 -6.57 -0.78
CA GLY A 209 -22.96 -7.83 -0.56
C GLY A 209 -22.13 -9.09 -0.77
N PRO A 210 -21.43 -9.27 -1.92
CA PRO A 210 -20.60 -10.45 -2.15
C PRO A 210 -19.47 -10.59 -1.12
N HIS A 211 -18.83 -9.49 -0.75
CA HIS A 211 -17.79 -9.49 0.28
C HIS A 211 -18.34 -9.80 1.68
N LEU A 212 -19.50 -9.23 2.04
CA LEU A 212 -20.16 -9.51 3.32
C LEU A 212 -20.57 -10.98 3.41
N TYR A 213 -21.12 -11.54 2.33
CA TYR A 213 -21.42 -12.96 2.24
C TYR A 213 -20.16 -13.81 2.45
N TRP A 214 -19.05 -13.46 1.76
CA TRP A 214 -17.77 -14.13 1.94
C TRP A 214 -17.27 -14.04 3.40
N LEU A 215 -17.37 -12.88 4.04
CA LEU A 215 -16.97 -12.71 5.45
C LEU A 215 -17.75 -13.66 6.38
N VAL A 216 -19.06 -13.75 6.20
CA VAL A 216 -19.91 -14.62 7.05
C VAL A 216 -19.57 -16.09 6.82
N THR A 217 -19.41 -16.51 5.57
CA THR A 217 -19.16 -17.92 5.22
C THR A 217 -17.74 -18.39 5.52
N THR A 218 -16.77 -17.49 5.64
CA THR A 218 -15.37 -17.83 5.94
C THR A 218 -14.95 -17.56 7.39
N GLY A 219 -15.88 -17.19 8.27
CA GLY A 219 -15.62 -16.92 9.69
C GLY A 219 -14.94 -15.57 9.93
N ALA A 220 -15.15 -14.58 9.06
CA ALA A 220 -14.65 -13.21 9.19
C ALA A 220 -13.13 -13.11 9.46
N LYS A 221 -12.34 -13.97 8.82
CA LYS A 221 -10.88 -14.09 9.03
C LYS A 221 -10.13 -12.75 9.13
N PRO A 222 -10.37 -11.76 8.24
CA PRO A 222 -9.65 -10.47 8.34
C PRO A 222 -10.01 -9.67 9.60
N CYS A 223 -11.25 -9.80 10.08
CA CYS A 223 -11.66 -9.13 11.32
C CYS A 223 -11.00 -9.80 12.53
N VAL A 224 -10.95 -11.14 12.53
CA VAL A 224 -10.26 -11.92 13.57
C VAL A 224 -8.76 -11.56 13.56
N TYR A 225 -8.13 -11.48 12.39
CA TYR A 225 -6.74 -11.06 12.26
C TYR A 225 -6.52 -9.65 12.83
N ALA A 226 -7.36 -8.68 12.44
CA ALA A 226 -7.24 -7.30 12.90
C ALA A 226 -7.38 -7.19 14.43
N LEU A 227 -8.33 -7.92 15.02
CA LEU A 227 -8.49 -7.96 16.47
C LEU A 227 -7.30 -8.63 17.17
N ALA A 228 -6.83 -9.76 16.64
CA ALA A 228 -5.68 -10.47 17.22
C ALA A 228 -4.39 -9.64 17.17
N THR A 229 -4.20 -8.84 16.11
CA THR A 229 -2.98 -8.04 15.91
C THR A 229 -3.03 -6.71 16.66
N HIS A 230 -4.18 -6.04 16.68
CA HIS A 230 -4.26 -4.64 17.12
C HIS A 230 -5.02 -4.44 18.44
N ALA A 231 -5.85 -5.41 18.91
CA ALA A 231 -6.59 -5.28 20.14
C ALA A 231 -5.82 -5.81 21.37
N GLY A 232 -6.38 -5.55 22.55
CA GLY A 232 -5.82 -6.05 23.83
C GLY A 232 -4.75 -5.15 24.44
N LYS A 233 -4.60 -3.92 23.95
CA LYS A 233 -3.71 -2.92 24.59
C LYS A 233 -4.31 -2.43 25.90
N ALA A 234 -3.46 -2.19 26.89
CA ALA A 234 -3.89 -1.56 28.13
C ALA A 234 -4.39 -0.12 27.88
N PHE A 235 -5.26 0.39 28.75
CA PHE A 235 -5.89 1.71 28.60
C PHE A 235 -4.86 2.85 28.42
N GLY A 236 -3.80 2.87 29.24
CA GLY A 236 -2.77 3.92 29.16
C GLY A 236 -2.06 3.97 27.80
N PRO A 237 -1.50 2.88 27.28
CA PRO A 237 -0.93 2.81 25.93
C PRO A 237 -1.92 3.22 24.83
N SER A 238 -3.18 2.82 24.89
CA SER A 238 -4.19 3.21 23.89
C SER A 238 -4.51 4.71 23.92
N VAL A 239 -4.58 5.31 25.10
CA VAL A 239 -4.72 6.77 25.24
C VAL A 239 -3.50 7.49 24.68
N LEU A 240 -2.29 7.00 24.97
CA LEU A 240 -1.05 7.59 24.43
C LEU A 240 -1.01 7.48 22.91
N ALA A 241 -1.36 6.33 22.33
CA ALA A 241 -1.45 6.16 20.89
C ALA A 241 -2.46 7.13 20.24
N ALA A 242 -3.64 7.29 20.84
CA ALA A 242 -4.65 8.25 20.40
C ALA A 242 -4.17 9.71 20.49
N LEU A 243 -3.43 10.08 21.54
CA LEU A 243 -2.85 11.41 21.70
C LEU A 243 -1.71 11.70 20.72
N LEU A 244 -0.90 10.68 20.38
CA LEU A 244 0.22 10.80 19.44
C LEU A 244 -0.22 10.71 17.97
N PHE A 245 -1.42 10.19 17.69
CA PHE A 245 -1.95 10.03 16.35
C PHE A 245 -2.02 11.33 15.55
N ILE A 246 -2.61 12.38 16.13
CA ILE A 246 -2.75 13.69 15.46
C ILE A 246 -1.40 14.37 15.27
N PRO A 247 -0.53 14.53 16.29
CA PRO A 247 0.81 15.09 16.11
C PRO A 247 1.66 14.29 15.11
N GLY A 248 1.61 12.96 15.17
CA GLY A 248 2.33 12.09 14.23
C GLY A 248 1.87 12.30 12.79
N ALA A 249 0.56 12.39 12.54
CA ALA A 249 0.02 12.72 11.23
C ALA A 249 0.40 14.15 10.80
N ALA A 250 0.48 15.10 11.72
CA ALA A 250 0.85 16.48 11.45
C ALA A 250 2.33 16.65 11.02
N MET A 251 3.23 15.78 11.48
CA MET A 251 4.65 15.80 11.07
C MET A 251 4.82 15.68 9.55
N VAL A 252 3.97 14.91 8.89
CA VAL A 252 4.01 14.74 7.44
C VAL A 252 3.57 16.01 6.70
N LEU A 253 2.76 16.85 7.34
CA LEU A 253 2.24 18.11 6.79
C LEU A 253 3.23 19.29 6.92
N VAL A 254 4.36 19.13 7.60
CA VAL A 254 5.31 20.24 7.87
C VAL A 254 5.77 20.93 6.59
N LEU A 255 6.21 20.17 5.59
CA LEU A 255 6.72 20.75 4.33
C LEU A 255 5.63 21.50 3.55
N PRO A 256 4.43 20.93 3.29
CA PRO A 256 3.32 21.69 2.71
C PRO A 256 2.88 22.87 3.56
N ALA A 257 2.90 22.77 4.89
CA ALA A 257 2.54 23.90 5.77
C ALA A 257 3.53 25.05 5.64
N VAL A 258 4.84 24.78 5.63
CA VAL A 258 5.88 25.80 5.38
C VAL A 258 5.68 26.45 4.01
N ALA A 259 5.47 25.64 2.97
CA ALA A 259 5.21 26.17 1.62
C ALA A 259 3.95 27.06 1.59
N TRP A 260 2.88 26.66 2.27
CA TRP A 260 1.68 27.47 2.38
C TRP A 260 1.92 28.78 3.15
N ILE A 261 2.63 28.73 4.28
CA ILE A 261 2.98 29.93 5.07
C ILE A 261 3.75 30.94 4.22
N LEU A 262 4.71 30.49 3.41
CA LEU A 262 5.48 31.35 2.52
C LEU A 262 4.60 31.98 1.42
N ILE A 263 3.62 31.23 0.87
CA ILE A 263 2.69 31.74 -0.14
C ILE A 263 1.70 32.73 0.48
N ALA A 264 1.16 32.41 1.65
CA ALA A 264 0.16 33.22 2.32
C ALA A 264 0.74 34.55 2.86
N GLY A 265 1.98 34.53 3.39
CA GLY A 265 2.66 35.68 3.98
C GLY A 265 1.80 36.41 5.01
N GLU A 266 1.72 37.72 4.92
CA GLU A 266 0.90 38.57 5.80
C GLU A 266 -0.60 38.22 5.75
N ARG A 267 -1.06 37.58 4.68
CA ARG A 267 -2.48 37.18 4.51
C ARG A 267 -2.87 36.06 5.46
N LEU A 268 -1.89 35.35 6.07
CA LEU A 268 -2.13 34.33 7.08
C LEU A 268 -2.90 34.88 8.30
N LYS A 269 -2.74 36.16 8.62
CA LYS A 269 -3.49 36.89 9.68
C LYS A 269 -5.02 36.80 9.44
N ARG A 270 -5.47 36.54 8.21
CA ARG A 270 -6.89 36.40 7.87
C ARG A 270 -7.44 35.00 8.11
N PHE A 271 -6.59 34.02 8.42
CA PHE A 271 -6.96 32.59 8.50
C PHE A 271 -8.19 32.37 9.41
N SER A 272 -8.22 32.94 10.62
CA SER A 272 -9.35 32.76 11.53
C SER A 272 -10.68 33.33 10.98
N ARG A 273 -10.61 34.44 10.23
CA ARG A 273 -11.78 35.02 9.59
C ARG A 273 -12.24 34.18 8.41
N ASP A 274 -11.31 33.75 7.57
CA ASP A 274 -11.58 32.92 6.39
C ASP A 274 -12.18 31.57 6.80
N PHE A 275 -11.66 30.97 7.88
CA PHE A 275 -12.19 29.73 8.43
C PHE A 275 -13.65 29.88 8.91
N ARG A 276 -14.00 31.00 9.56
CA ARG A 276 -15.38 31.28 10.00
C ARG A 276 -16.32 31.57 8.84
N ALA A 277 -15.78 31.94 7.68
CA ALA A 277 -16.52 32.28 6.47
C ALA A 277 -16.56 31.14 5.43
N LEU A 278 -16.18 29.91 5.82
CA LEU A 278 -16.24 28.76 4.92
C LEU A 278 -17.64 28.59 4.32
N ASN A 279 -17.69 28.36 3.01
CA ASN A 279 -18.95 28.05 2.35
C ASN A 279 -19.49 26.68 2.80
N SER A 280 -20.76 26.43 2.50
CA SER A 280 -21.48 25.21 2.89
C SER A 280 -20.74 23.91 2.53
N GLY A 281 -20.17 23.80 1.33
CA GLY A 281 -19.46 22.59 0.89
C GLY A 281 -18.12 22.42 1.58
N LEU A 282 -17.35 23.50 1.79
CA LEU A 282 -16.10 23.44 2.56
C LEU A 282 -16.38 23.16 4.04
N TRP A 283 -17.48 23.65 4.59
CA TRP A 283 -17.90 23.30 5.96
C TRP A 283 -18.23 21.81 6.08
N LEU A 284 -18.92 21.25 5.07
CA LEU A 284 -19.19 19.81 5.02
C LEU A 284 -17.87 19.00 4.97
N LEU A 285 -16.92 19.40 4.11
CA LEU A 285 -15.60 18.79 4.01
C LEU A 285 -14.80 18.87 5.31
N PHE A 286 -14.88 20.02 6.01
CA PHE A 286 -14.27 20.20 7.32
C PHE A 286 -14.81 19.21 8.35
N LEU A 287 -16.14 19.05 8.43
CA LEU A 287 -16.76 18.06 9.34
C LEU A 287 -16.32 16.62 9.01
N VAL A 288 -16.20 16.28 7.73
CA VAL A 288 -15.65 14.97 7.32
C VAL A 288 -14.21 14.83 7.80
N SER A 289 -13.36 15.84 7.56
CA SER A 289 -11.94 15.82 7.96
C SER A 289 -11.79 15.65 9.48
N VAL A 290 -12.59 16.37 10.27
CA VAL A 290 -12.60 16.24 11.74
C VAL A 290 -13.03 14.83 12.16
N GLY A 291 -14.07 14.28 11.54
CA GLY A 291 -14.56 12.94 11.85
C GLY A 291 -13.51 11.85 11.57
N THR A 292 -12.78 11.95 10.44
CA THR A 292 -11.71 10.99 10.12
C THR A 292 -10.52 11.01 11.08
N MET A 293 -10.37 12.05 11.90
CA MET A 293 -9.35 12.12 12.95
C MET A 293 -9.90 11.66 14.31
N ILE A 294 -11.12 12.06 14.63
CA ILE A 294 -11.71 11.83 15.95
C ILE A 294 -12.21 10.39 16.12
N PHE A 295 -12.92 9.84 15.14
CA PHE A 295 -13.52 8.52 15.32
C PHE A 295 -12.51 7.37 15.48
N PRO A 296 -11.39 7.33 14.73
CA PRO A 296 -10.34 6.36 15.02
C PRO A 296 -9.79 6.52 16.45
N ALA A 297 -9.50 7.74 16.89
CA ALA A 297 -8.96 8.00 18.22
C ALA A 297 -9.92 7.54 19.35
N ILE A 298 -11.22 7.82 19.21
CA ILE A 298 -12.24 7.34 20.15
C ILE A 298 -12.27 5.80 20.16
N THR A 299 -12.24 5.17 18.97
CA THR A 299 -12.29 3.73 18.84
C THR A 299 -11.06 3.07 19.46
N ALA A 300 -9.87 3.63 19.25
CA ALA A 300 -8.66 3.11 19.85
C ALA A 300 -8.72 3.09 21.38
N VAL A 301 -9.19 4.17 21.99
CA VAL A 301 -9.35 4.24 23.45
C VAL A 301 -10.46 3.31 23.94
N ALA A 302 -11.60 3.27 23.23
CA ALA A 302 -12.76 2.48 23.65
C ALA A 302 -12.55 0.97 23.55
N LEU A 303 -11.81 0.51 22.52
CA LEU A 303 -11.58 -0.91 22.26
C LEU A 303 -10.18 -1.40 22.69
N GLY A 304 -9.33 -0.53 23.23
CA GLY A 304 -7.96 -0.90 23.61
C GLY A 304 -7.13 -1.35 22.40
N THR A 305 -7.17 -0.58 21.30
CA THR A 305 -6.41 -0.89 20.09
C THR A 305 -5.23 0.08 19.93
N ASP A 306 -4.19 -0.35 19.21
CA ASP A 306 -3.17 0.56 18.75
C ASP A 306 -3.66 1.42 17.57
N MET A 307 -2.95 2.50 17.32
CA MET A 307 -3.20 3.42 16.21
C MET A 307 -1.90 3.92 15.63
N GLU A 308 -1.75 3.78 14.33
CA GLU A 308 -0.59 4.30 13.62
C GLU A 308 -0.91 5.63 12.94
N PRO A 309 -0.08 6.67 13.13
CA PRO A 309 -0.25 7.98 12.47
C PRO A 309 -0.36 7.89 10.94
N ILE A 310 0.29 6.89 10.33
CA ILE A 310 0.24 6.64 8.89
C ILE A 310 -1.19 6.40 8.38
N TRP A 311 -2.10 5.91 9.22
CA TRP A 311 -3.50 5.67 8.83
C TRP A 311 -4.31 6.96 8.67
N ALA A 312 -3.83 8.09 9.19
CA ALA A 312 -4.46 9.40 8.97
C ALA A 312 -4.12 10.02 7.61
N LEU A 313 -3.04 9.56 6.96
CA LEU A 313 -2.48 10.21 5.78
C LEU A 313 -3.43 10.21 4.58
N GLN A 314 -4.33 9.23 4.48
CA GLN A 314 -5.34 9.15 3.43
C GLN A 314 -6.31 10.35 3.43
N GLY A 315 -6.50 10.98 4.59
CA GLY A 315 -7.34 12.18 4.76
C GLY A 315 -6.63 13.51 4.51
N SER A 316 -5.31 13.51 4.32
CA SER A 316 -4.48 14.74 4.22
C SER A 316 -4.91 15.69 3.07
N PHE A 317 -5.50 15.15 1.99
CA PHE A 317 -6.00 15.96 0.88
C PHE A 317 -7.11 16.94 1.31
N MET A 318 -7.93 16.57 2.30
CA MET A 318 -8.99 17.45 2.80
C MET A 318 -8.40 18.70 3.46
N ILE A 319 -7.31 18.56 4.19
CA ILE A 319 -6.62 19.67 4.85
C ILE A 319 -6.07 20.65 3.81
N ALA A 320 -5.41 20.15 2.75
CA ALA A 320 -4.89 20.99 1.68
C ALA A 320 -6.02 21.76 0.96
N ILE A 321 -7.15 21.10 0.66
CA ILE A 321 -8.32 21.74 0.06
C ILE A 321 -8.90 22.82 1.00
N LEU A 322 -9.10 22.49 2.27
CA LEU A 322 -9.69 23.42 3.25
C LEU A 322 -8.86 24.70 3.40
N ILE A 323 -7.54 24.55 3.52
CA ILE A 323 -6.64 25.69 3.71
C ILE A 323 -6.58 26.57 2.46
N VAL A 324 -6.40 25.99 1.29
CA VAL A 324 -6.21 26.75 0.04
C VAL A 324 -7.52 27.27 -0.51
N CYS A 325 -8.56 26.42 -0.56
CA CYS A 325 -9.86 26.83 -1.09
C CYS A 325 -10.64 27.71 -0.13
N GLY A 326 -10.42 27.57 1.17
CA GLY A 326 -11.04 28.42 2.21
C GLY A 326 -10.46 29.83 2.27
N ALA A 327 -9.24 30.07 1.78
CA ALA A 327 -8.64 31.40 1.78
C ALA A 327 -9.46 32.39 0.91
N SER A 328 -9.78 33.58 1.46
CA SER A 328 -10.62 34.57 0.79
C SER A 328 -9.90 35.36 -0.33
N TYR A 329 -8.56 35.30 -0.36
CA TYR A 329 -7.73 36.03 -1.31
C TYR A 329 -7.35 35.19 -2.52
N SER A 330 -7.04 35.84 -3.65
CA SER A 330 -6.43 35.21 -4.81
C SER A 330 -4.95 34.91 -4.59
N ILE A 331 -4.49 33.78 -5.13
CA ILE A 331 -3.06 33.46 -5.17
C ILE A 331 -2.49 34.03 -6.47
N GLU A 332 -1.40 34.78 -6.38
CA GLU A 332 -0.73 35.32 -7.54
C GLU A 332 -0.02 34.21 -8.33
N ARG A 333 -0.06 34.31 -9.64
CA ARG A 333 0.60 33.37 -10.56
C ARG A 333 2.07 33.13 -10.22
N PHE A 334 2.74 34.19 -9.77
CA PHE A 334 4.14 34.14 -9.36
C PHE A 334 4.39 33.09 -8.26
N HIS A 335 3.54 33.07 -7.24
CA HIS A 335 3.65 32.08 -6.16
C HIS A 335 3.36 30.66 -6.62
N THR A 336 2.39 30.47 -7.51
CA THR A 336 2.07 29.18 -8.09
C THR A 336 3.21 28.63 -8.93
N VAL A 337 3.82 29.47 -9.77
CA VAL A 337 4.96 29.10 -10.61
C VAL A 337 6.18 28.78 -9.75
N ASN A 338 6.50 29.59 -8.76
CA ASN A 338 7.63 29.33 -7.85
C ASN A 338 7.44 28.01 -7.07
N LEU A 339 6.23 27.73 -6.60
CA LEU A 339 5.94 26.47 -5.93
C LEU A 339 6.10 25.28 -6.91
N ALA A 340 5.62 25.41 -8.15
CA ALA A 340 5.78 24.38 -9.16
C ALA A 340 7.25 24.13 -9.48
N VAL A 341 8.05 25.20 -9.65
CA VAL A 341 9.51 25.10 -9.84
C VAL A 341 10.18 24.42 -8.65
N ALA A 342 9.79 24.77 -7.43
CA ALA A 342 10.35 24.14 -6.23
C ALA A 342 10.00 22.64 -6.15
N VAL A 343 8.76 22.25 -6.43
CA VAL A 343 8.32 20.84 -6.44
C VAL A 343 9.07 20.04 -7.50
N ILE A 344 9.22 20.61 -8.71
CA ILE A 344 9.96 19.98 -9.81
C ILE A 344 11.45 19.88 -9.45
N ALA A 345 12.04 20.94 -8.92
CA ALA A 345 13.45 20.95 -8.52
C ALA A 345 13.75 19.92 -7.42
N ILE A 346 12.89 19.80 -6.41
CA ILE A 346 12.99 18.77 -5.37
C ILE A 346 12.92 17.38 -6.00
N GLY A 347 11.96 17.12 -6.88
CA GLY A 347 11.81 15.83 -7.55
C GLY A 347 13.01 15.48 -8.44
N VAL A 348 13.50 16.43 -9.24
CA VAL A 348 14.70 16.25 -10.09
C VAL A 348 15.95 16.02 -9.23
N LEU A 349 16.13 16.81 -8.17
CA LEU A 349 17.25 16.64 -7.25
C LEU A 349 17.20 15.29 -6.56
N ALA A 350 16.01 14.86 -6.15
CA ALA A 350 15.81 13.52 -5.61
C ALA A 350 16.22 12.45 -6.64
N ALA A 351 15.77 12.54 -7.89
CA ALA A 351 16.06 11.55 -8.92
C ALA A 351 17.53 11.52 -9.33
N VAL A 352 18.20 12.70 -9.40
CA VAL A 352 19.59 12.81 -9.91
C VAL A 352 20.62 12.61 -8.80
N VAL A 353 20.33 12.99 -7.56
CA VAL A 353 21.29 12.93 -6.44
C VAL A 353 20.88 11.88 -5.41
N ALA A 354 19.67 12.00 -4.84
CA ALA A 354 19.29 11.12 -3.75
C ALA A 354 19.09 9.67 -4.20
N ALA A 355 18.57 9.44 -5.42
CA ALA A 355 18.33 8.09 -5.91
C ALA A 355 19.64 7.30 -6.15
N PRO A 356 20.67 7.82 -6.83
CA PRO A 356 21.97 7.14 -6.95
C PRO A 356 22.65 6.91 -5.59
N VAL A 357 22.66 7.93 -4.71
CA VAL A 357 23.23 7.81 -3.36
C VAL A 357 22.51 6.70 -2.58
N HIS A 358 21.21 6.67 -2.64
CA HIS A 358 20.41 5.62 -2.01
C HIS A 358 20.73 4.24 -2.60
N ALA A 359 20.84 4.10 -3.91
CA ALA A 359 21.22 2.85 -4.56
C ALA A 359 22.60 2.34 -4.10
N LEU A 360 23.60 3.21 -4.04
CA LEU A 360 24.96 2.89 -3.59
C LEU A 360 24.99 2.52 -2.10
N TYR A 361 24.33 3.30 -1.26
CA TYR A 361 24.27 3.05 0.18
C TYR A 361 23.68 1.66 0.48
N ARG A 362 22.61 1.28 -0.19
CA ARG A 362 21.94 0.00 0.02
C ARG A 362 22.73 -1.21 -0.46
N ASN A 363 23.58 -1.06 -1.46
CA ASN A 363 24.43 -2.15 -1.91
C ASN A 363 25.35 -2.66 -0.77
N SER A 364 25.81 -1.75 0.08
CA SER A 364 26.69 -2.06 1.22
C SER A 364 25.95 -2.23 2.56
N HIS A 365 24.75 -1.64 2.68
CA HIS A 365 23.91 -1.68 3.87
C HIS A 365 22.55 -2.28 3.50
N PRO A 366 22.45 -3.62 3.44
CA PRO A 366 21.21 -4.27 3.08
C PRO A 366 20.16 -3.97 4.13
N LEU A 367 18.94 -3.96 3.69
CA LEU A 367 17.81 -3.73 4.55
C LEU A 367 17.50 -4.99 5.36
N HIS A 368 16.97 -4.79 6.52
CA HIS A 368 16.75 -5.83 7.52
C HIS A 368 15.88 -7.00 7.00
N GLU A 369 14.94 -6.72 6.09
CA GLU A 369 14.05 -7.73 5.48
C GLU A 369 14.73 -8.60 4.41
N GLY A 370 16.00 -8.37 4.08
CA GLY A 370 16.72 -9.15 3.07
C GLY A 370 16.23 -8.96 1.63
N ARG A 371 15.33 -8.03 1.34
CA ARG A 371 14.81 -7.77 -0.03
C ARG A 371 15.83 -7.20 -1.01
N ASN A 372 17.09 -7.12 -0.62
CA ASN A 372 18.23 -6.97 -1.50
C ASN A 372 18.59 -8.26 -2.23
N PHE A 373 18.00 -9.36 -1.86
CA PHE A 373 18.47 -10.66 -2.25
C PHE A 373 17.35 -11.56 -2.78
N TYR A 374 16.09 -11.08 -2.79
CA TYR A 374 14.91 -11.87 -3.08
C TYR A 374 14.97 -12.56 -4.44
N ARG A 375 15.30 -11.80 -5.48
CA ARG A 375 15.43 -12.35 -6.84
C ARG A 375 16.52 -13.42 -6.93
N MET A 376 17.71 -13.11 -6.40
CA MET A 376 18.84 -14.03 -6.42
C MET A 376 18.54 -15.29 -5.61
N ALA A 377 17.89 -15.13 -4.44
CA ALA A 377 17.48 -16.26 -3.61
C ALA A 377 16.40 -17.12 -4.32
N ALA A 378 15.47 -16.48 -5.04
CA ALA A 378 14.44 -17.18 -5.79
C ALA A 378 15.03 -17.96 -6.98
N GLU A 379 15.97 -17.37 -7.71
CA GLU A 379 16.68 -18.02 -8.81
C GLU A 379 17.48 -19.23 -8.30
N GLU A 380 18.21 -19.09 -7.18
CA GLU A 380 19.00 -20.17 -6.61
C GLU A 380 18.12 -21.28 -6.02
N LEU A 381 17.03 -20.94 -5.31
CA LEU A 381 16.09 -21.97 -4.83
C LEU A 381 15.47 -22.75 -5.99
N THR A 382 15.09 -22.05 -7.07
CA THR A 382 14.55 -22.72 -8.27
C THR A 382 15.58 -23.64 -8.91
N ARG A 383 16.85 -23.22 -8.94
CA ARG A 383 17.95 -24.07 -9.42
C ARG A 383 18.14 -25.32 -8.55
N LEU A 384 18.08 -25.16 -7.24
CA LEU A 384 18.17 -26.28 -6.28
C LEU A 384 16.98 -27.23 -6.42
N TRP A 385 15.77 -26.70 -6.65
CA TRP A 385 14.59 -27.50 -6.95
C TRP A 385 14.77 -28.33 -8.23
N ARG A 386 15.24 -27.70 -9.31
CA ARG A 386 15.48 -28.36 -10.59
C ARG A 386 16.54 -29.45 -10.53
N ALA A 387 17.42 -29.42 -9.53
CA ALA A 387 18.37 -30.51 -9.27
C ALA A 387 17.72 -31.73 -8.60
N GLN A 388 16.48 -31.61 -8.10
CA GLN A 388 15.74 -32.70 -7.45
C GLN A 388 14.50 -33.14 -8.24
N SER A 389 14.00 -32.32 -9.17
CA SER A 389 12.78 -32.57 -9.94
C SER A 389 12.79 -31.80 -11.25
N ASP A 390 12.36 -32.42 -12.34
CA ASP A 390 12.15 -31.79 -13.65
C ASP A 390 10.86 -30.97 -13.70
N ALA A 391 9.95 -31.17 -12.74
CA ALA A 391 8.70 -30.41 -12.65
C ALA A 391 8.93 -28.98 -12.19
N ALA A 392 8.04 -28.07 -12.59
CA ALA A 392 8.01 -26.71 -12.07
C ALA A 392 7.80 -26.71 -10.54
N LEU A 393 8.43 -25.78 -9.81
CA LEU A 393 8.25 -25.63 -8.37
C LEU A 393 6.79 -25.22 -8.09
N PRO A 394 5.97 -26.08 -7.43
CA PRO A 394 4.53 -25.82 -7.31
C PRO A 394 4.20 -24.91 -6.13
N ALA A 395 4.92 -25.06 -5.02
CA ALA A 395 4.61 -24.38 -3.78
C ALA A 395 5.87 -23.96 -3.00
N VAL A 396 5.77 -22.84 -2.30
CA VAL A 396 6.82 -22.31 -1.42
C VAL A 396 6.27 -21.96 -0.04
N VAL A 397 7.14 -22.10 0.96
CA VAL A 397 6.88 -21.78 2.37
C VAL A 397 8.15 -21.21 3.02
N GLY A 398 8.12 -20.98 4.32
CA GLY A 398 9.27 -20.51 5.10
C GLY A 398 8.99 -19.15 5.72
N ASP A 399 9.97 -18.25 5.68
CA ASP A 399 9.75 -16.87 6.05
C ASP A 399 8.71 -16.21 5.12
N ASP A 400 7.78 -15.43 5.69
CA ASP A 400 6.64 -14.85 4.94
C ASP A 400 7.10 -13.98 3.78
N ASP A 401 8.09 -13.10 4.01
CA ASP A 401 8.58 -12.16 3.01
C ASP A 401 9.35 -12.88 1.90
N LEU A 402 10.15 -13.89 2.27
CA LEU A 402 10.86 -14.73 1.31
C LEU A 402 9.88 -15.57 0.49
N ALA A 403 8.86 -16.15 1.09
CA ALA A 403 7.87 -16.95 0.36
C ALA A 403 7.08 -16.11 -0.65
N LEU A 404 6.70 -14.86 -0.28
CA LEU A 404 6.10 -13.90 -1.21
C LEU A 404 7.06 -13.53 -2.35
N ALA A 405 8.33 -13.33 -2.03
CA ALA A 405 9.37 -13.05 -3.01
C ALA A 405 9.60 -14.21 -3.98
N LEU A 406 9.65 -15.43 -3.47
CA LEU A 406 9.78 -16.65 -4.28
C LEU A 406 8.60 -16.80 -5.23
N ALA A 407 7.38 -16.56 -4.74
CA ALA A 407 6.19 -16.61 -5.60
C ALA A 407 6.27 -15.64 -6.77
N PHE A 408 6.87 -14.46 -6.58
CA PHE A 408 6.98 -13.42 -7.60
C PHE A 408 8.21 -13.59 -8.51
N TYR A 409 9.40 -13.84 -7.95
CA TYR A 409 10.67 -13.79 -8.69
C TYR A 409 11.12 -15.12 -9.25
N SER A 410 10.64 -16.25 -8.73
CA SER A 410 10.91 -17.55 -9.35
C SER A 410 10.28 -17.61 -10.75
N PRO A 411 10.98 -18.14 -11.78
CA PRO A 411 10.41 -18.32 -13.10
C PRO A 411 9.21 -19.29 -13.11
N ASP A 412 9.09 -20.15 -12.10
CA ASP A 412 7.97 -21.08 -11.94
C ASP A 412 6.75 -20.46 -11.29
N HIS A 413 6.89 -19.27 -10.69
CA HIS A 413 5.84 -18.56 -9.95
C HIS A 413 5.05 -19.47 -8.99
N PRO A 414 5.72 -20.17 -8.04
CA PRO A 414 5.06 -21.10 -7.12
C PRO A 414 3.97 -20.41 -6.29
N PHE A 415 3.06 -21.18 -5.72
CA PHE A 415 2.09 -20.67 -4.77
C PHE A 415 2.72 -20.56 -3.39
N TYR A 416 2.43 -19.47 -2.67
CA TYR A 416 2.76 -19.35 -1.25
C TYR A 416 1.75 -20.17 -0.44
N GLU A 417 2.19 -21.32 0.11
CA GLU A 417 1.33 -22.29 0.78
C GLU A 417 1.32 -22.07 2.30
N GLN A 418 0.55 -21.09 2.74
CA GLN A 418 0.44 -20.72 4.15
C GLN A 418 -0.21 -21.79 5.04
N HIS A 419 -0.97 -22.73 4.46
CA HIS A 419 -1.61 -23.83 5.21
C HIS A 419 -0.60 -24.80 5.82
N LEU A 420 0.57 -24.95 5.20
CA LEU A 420 1.66 -25.77 5.75
C LEU A 420 2.24 -25.18 7.03
N VAL A 421 2.34 -23.85 7.11
CA VAL A 421 2.97 -23.13 8.23
C VAL A 421 1.96 -22.86 9.36
N ASN A 422 0.72 -22.52 9.00
CA ASN A 422 -0.33 -22.09 9.92
C ASN A 422 -1.62 -22.92 9.79
N PRO A 423 -1.60 -24.24 9.99
CA PRO A 423 -2.77 -25.09 9.79
C PRO A 423 -3.92 -24.76 10.75
N GLY A 424 -3.63 -24.23 11.94
CA GLY A 424 -4.64 -23.83 12.93
C GLY A 424 -5.49 -22.62 12.51
N ILE A 425 -4.90 -21.71 11.72
CA ILE A 425 -5.60 -20.49 11.27
C ILE A 425 -6.24 -20.70 9.90
N ARG A 426 -5.60 -21.50 9.04
CA ARG A 426 -5.98 -21.63 7.62
C ARG A 426 -6.60 -22.97 7.24
N GLY A 427 -6.54 -23.94 8.14
CA GLY A 427 -6.89 -25.33 7.87
C GLY A 427 -5.71 -26.16 7.38
N PRO A 428 -5.87 -27.47 7.20
CA PRO A 428 -4.82 -28.36 6.71
C PRO A 428 -4.43 -28.01 5.26
N ALA A 429 -3.15 -28.21 4.92
CA ALA A 429 -2.71 -28.17 3.53
C ALA A 429 -3.42 -29.25 2.70
N SER A 430 -3.63 -28.99 1.41
CA SER A 430 -4.22 -29.98 0.53
C SER A 430 -3.26 -31.16 0.31
N SER A 431 -3.79 -32.37 0.14
CA SER A 431 -3.02 -33.56 -0.21
C SER A 431 -2.22 -33.37 -1.50
N ASP A 432 -2.79 -32.66 -2.45
CA ASP A 432 -2.17 -32.30 -3.73
C ASP A 432 -0.85 -31.53 -3.58
N VAL A 433 -0.75 -30.59 -2.63
CA VAL A 433 0.51 -29.87 -2.35
C VAL A 433 1.55 -30.80 -1.74
N LEU A 434 1.14 -31.70 -0.84
CA LEU A 434 2.06 -32.65 -0.23
C LEU A 434 2.59 -33.67 -1.24
N GLU A 435 1.77 -34.07 -2.21
CA GLU A 435 2.14 -35.03 -3.27
C GLU A 435 3.04 -34.39 -4.33
N ARG A 436 2.74 -33.15 -4.76
CA ARG A 436 3.53 -32.44 -5.78
C ARG A 436 4.85 -31.88 -5.25
N GLY A 437 5.05 -31.89 -3.94
CA GLY A 437 6.24 -31.35 -3.29
C GLY A 437 6.21 -29.84 -3.10
N TRP A 438 7.20 -29.33 -2.38
CA TRP A 438 7.32 -27.91 -2.03
C TRP A 438 8.76 -27.57 -1.64
N ALA A 439 9.09 -26.28 -1.62
CA ALA A 439 10.35 -25.80 -1.10
C ALA A 439 10.14 -24.72 -0.03
N ALA A 440 11.01 -24.69 0.98
CA ALA A 440 11.05 -23.64 1.98
C ALA A 440 12.34 -22.84 1.86
N LEU A 441 12.26 -21.55 2.21
CA LEU A 441 13.43 -20.69 2.33
C LEU A 441 13.35 -19.90 3.64
N CYS A 442 14.45 -19.95 4.41
CA CYS A 442 14.63 -19.19 5.62
C CYS A 442 15.93 -18.38 5.54
N PHE A 443 16.01 -17.25 6.27
CA PHE A 443 17.29 -16.61 6.51
C PHE A 443 18.20 -17.56 7.29
N GLY A 444 19.49 -17.57 6.96
CA GLY A 444 20.43 -18.52 7.56
C GLY A 444 20.67 -18.35 9.06
N GLU A 445 20.35 -17.17 9.59
CA GLU A 445 20.39 -16.84 11.02
C GLU A 445 19.07 -17.11 11.76
N ASP A 446 17.97 -17.36 11.04
CA ASP A 446 16.65 -17.65 11.65
C ASP A 446 16.49 -19.12 11.98
N ALA A 447 17.04 -19.50 13.14
CA ALA A 447 16.93 -20.87 13.65
C ALA A 447 15.46 -21.31 13.87
N GLY A 448 14.56 -20.36 14.17
CA GLY A 448 13.13 -20.65 14.39
C GLY A 448 12.44 -21.08 13.11
N CYS A 449 12.61 -20.31 12.04
CA CYS A 449 12.11 -20.67 10.71
C CYS A 449 12.68 -22.01 10.24
N ILE A 450 14.00 -22.20 10.34
CA ILE A 450 14.67 -23.43 9.89
C ILE A 450 14.12 -24.64 10.63
N ALA A 451 14.05 -24.59 11.96
CA ALA A 451 13.55 -25.72 12.77
C ALA A 451 12.07 -26.04 12.46
N ALA A 452 11.23 -25.01 12.28
CA ALA A 452 9.84 -25.21 11.92
C ALA A 452 9.68 -25.89 10.54
N MET A 453 10.47 -25.46 9.56
CA MET A 453 10.43 -26.05 8.20
C MET A 453 10.98 -27.46 8.18
N GLU A 454 12.05 -27.76 8.93
CA GLU A 454 12.59 -29.13 9.10
C GLU A 454 11.57 -30.05 9.76
N GLN A 455 10.85 -29.57 10.79
CA GLN A 455 9.82 -30.34 11.47
C GLN A 455 8.65 -30.70 10.53
N ILE A 456 8.27 -29.78 9.64
CA ILE A 456 7.23 -30.03 8.62
C ILE A 456 7.76 -31.03 7.59
N ALA A 457 8.98 -30.83 7.10
CA ALA A 457 9.61 -31.69 6.11
C ALA A 457 9.87 -33.12 6.62
N ALA A 458 10.19 -33.28 7.90
CA ALA A 458 10.40 -34.59 8.55
C ALA A 458 9.15 -35.49 8.55
N ARG A 459 7.96 -34.93 8.26
CA ARG A 459 6.72 -35.72 8.08
C ARG A 459 6.61 -36.35 6.70
N THR A 460 7.51 -36.02 5.80
CA THR A 460 7.57 -36.56 4.43
C THR A 460 8.65 -37.65 4.36
N SER A 461 8.58 -38.48 3.34
CA SER A 461 9.52 -39.61 3.15
C SER A 461 10.94 -39.16 2.80
N ARG A 462 11.09 -37.98 2.21
CA ARG A 462 12.40 -37.46 1.76
C ARG A 462 12.37 -35.94 1.72
N PHE A 463 13.45 -35.30 2.21
CA PHE A 463 13.73 -33.90 1.98
C PHE A 463 15.24 -33.65 1.85
N VAL A 464 15.61 -32.53 1.24
CA VAL A 464 17.00 -32.09 1.09
C VAL A 464 17.15 -30.72 1.75
N ARG A 465 18.14 -30.58 2.63
CA ARG A 465 18.59 -29.30 3.19
C ARG A 465 19.79 -28.80 2.40
N SER A 466 19.79 -27.52 2.04
CA SER A 466 20.91 -26.87 1.37
C SER A 466 21.12 -25.48 1.96
N GLU A 467 22.38 -25.08 2.10
CA GLU A 467 22.72 -23.70 2.50
C GLU A 467 23.46 -23.01 1.36
N PHE A 468 23.14 -21.74 1.14
CA PHE A 468 23.84 -20.93 0.14
C PHE A 468 23.94 -19.47 0.56
N VAL A 469 24.88 -18.76 -0.06
CA VAL A 469 25.13 -17.35 0.18
C VAL A 469 24.97 -16.62 -1.15
N VAL A 470 24.19 -15.53 -1.16
CA VAL A 470 24.11 -14.61 -2.28
C VAL A 470 24.74 -13.28 -1.92
N ARG A 471 25.35 -12.63 -2.90
CA ARG A 471 26.00 -11.33 -2.74
C ARG A 471 25.43 -10.32 -3.72
N SER A 472 25.00 -9.18 -3.21
CA SER A 472 24.57 -8.07 -4.08
C SER A 472 25.75 -7.49 -4.85
N MET A 473 25.49 -7.01 -6.06
CA MET A 473 26.45 -6.28 -6.87
C MET A 473 25.79 -5.07 -7.51
N LEU A 474 26.41 -3.91 -7.45
CA LEU A 474 25.95 -2.68 -8.12
C LEU A 474 27.04 -2.14 -9.04
N LEU A 475 26.75 -2.04 -10.35
CA LEU A 475 27.69 -1.50 -11.35
C LEU A 475 29.09 -2.14 -11.25
N GLY A 476 29.15 -3.45 -11.02
CA GLY A 476 30.40 -4.19 -10.84
C GLY A 476 31.04 -4.10 -9.45
N GLN A 477 30.46 -3.33 -8.52
CA GLN A 477 30.93 -3.25 -7.14
C GLN A 477 30.23 -4.29 -6.28
N PRO A 478 30.98 -5.20 -5.60
CA PRO A 478 30.40 -6.16 -4.70
C PRO A 478 29.81 -5.45 -3.47
N GLY A 479 28.63 -5.84 -3.09
CA GLY A 479 27.94 -5.36 -1.91
C GLY A 479 27.90 -6.39 -0.77
N ALA A 480 26.88 -6.29 0.06
CA ALA A 480 26.65 -7.20 1.16
C ALA A 480 26.27 -8.60 0.68
N SER A 481 26.43 -9.56 1.57
CA SER A 481 26.05 -10.96 1.34
C SER A 481 25.03 -11.40 2.40
N GLN A 482 24.13 -12.33 2.01
CA GLN A 482 23.13 -12.91 2.87
C GLN A 482 23.16 -14.44 2.74
N ARG A 483 23.10 -15.13 3.88
CA ARG A 483 22.99 -16.58 3.93
C ARG A 483 21.53 -16.99 4.01
N PHE A 484 21.22 -18.08 3.29
CA PHE A 484 19.91 -18.70 3.28
C PHE A 484 20.02 -20.20 3.52
N THR A 485 18.97 -20.75 4.14
CA THR A 485 18.77 -22.19 4.27
C THR A 485 17.53 -22.58 3.46
N ALA A 486 17.71 -23.46 2.50
CA ALA A 486 16.65 -24.05 1.71
C ALA A 486 16.31 -25.45 2.20
N ILE A 487 15.03 -25.78 2.26
CA ILE A 487 14.52 -27.12 2.52
C ILE A 487 13.62 -27.51 1.34
N ILE A 488 13.94 -28.60 0.67
CA ILE A 488 13.28 -29.04 -0.55
C ILE A 488 12.66 -30.40 -0.30
N VAL A 489 11.35 -30.48 -0.46
CA VAL A 489 10.59 -31.73 -0.44
C VAL A 489 10.17 -32.02 -1.88
N PRO A 490 10.86 -32.95 -2.56
CA PRO A 490 10.52 -33.28 -3.93
C PRO A 490 9.15 -33.97 -4.03
N PRO A 491 8.55 -34.05 -5.21
CA PRO A 491 7.31 -34.80 -5.43
C PRO A 491 7.42 -36.23 -4.90
N SER A 492 6.34 -36.75 -4.37
CA SER A 492 6.26 -38.17 -4.04
C SER A 492 6.46 -38.96 -5.31
N ALA A 493 7.53 -39.77 -5.40
CA ALA A 493 7.72 -40.65 -6.54
C ALA A 493 6.54 -41.61 -6.63
N GLU A 494 5.87 -41.70 -7.79
CA GLU A 494 5.15 -42.93 -8.12
C GLU A 494 6.14 -44.09 -7.94
N PRO A 495 5.73 -45.23 -7.38
CA PRO A 495 6.63 -46.34 -7.15
C PRO A 495 7.13 -46.89 -8.48
N THR A 496 8.22 -46.32 -8.98
CA THR A 496 9.03 -46.97 -10.00
C THR A 496 10.01 -47.89 -9.31
N ASP A 497 9.87 -49.18 -9.54
CA ASP A 497 10.82 -50.18 -9.11
C ASP A 497 12.27 -49.78 -9.41
N GLY A 498 13.06 -49.71 -8.38
CA GLY A 498 14.50 -49.95 -8.38
C GLY A 498 15.42 -48.86 -8.92
N ALA A 499 15.80 -47.87 -8.12
CA ALA A 499 17.11 -47.23 -8.23
C ALA A 499 17.58 -46.67 -6.89
N ALA A 500 18.82 -46.94 -6.52
CA ALA A 500 19.47 -46.55 -5.28
C ALA A 500 19.74 -45.04 -5.19
N PRO A 501 19.81 -44.44 -3.98
CA PRO A 501 19.97 -43.02 -3.82
C PRO A 501 21.38 -42.53 -4.12
N ALA A 502 21.50 -41.53 -4.96
CA ALA A 502 22.74 -40.80 -5.21
C ALA A 502 22.96 -39.75 -4.12
N SER A 503 24.11 -39.80 -3.47
CA SER A 503 24.57 -38.81 -2.49
C SER A 503 24.98 -37.51 -3.20
N VAL A 504 24.39 -36.38 -2.81
CA VAL A 504 24.76 -35.04 -3.29
C VAL A 504 25.80 -34.42 -2.35
N PRO A 505 26.92 -33.85 -2.85
CA PRO A 505 27.93 -33.21 -2.03
C PRO A 505 27.43 -31.89 -1.44
N SER A 506 27.65 -31.69 -0.16
CA SER A 506 27.49 -30.41 0.53
C SER A 506 28.58 -29.43 0.07
N GLY A 507 28.22 -28.51 -0.81
CA GLY A 507 29.14 -27.47 -1.26
C GLY A 507 28.54 -26.09 -1.01
N THR A 508 29.16 -25.32 -0.12
CA THR A 508 28.93 -23.87 -0.02
C THR A 508 29.42 -23.22 -1.30
N ARG A 509 28.51 -22.69 -2.10
CA ARG A 509 28.87 -21.88 -3.27
C ARG A 509 28.61 -20.40 -3.00
N ASP A 510 29.67 -19.62 -3.15
CA ASP A 510 29.60 -18.17 -3.15
C ASP A 510 29.11 -17.70 -4.54
N LEU A 511 27.88 -17.27 -4.63
CA LEU A 511 27.27 -16.84 -5.90
C LEU A 511 27.42 -15.32 -6.03
N THR A 512 28.33 -14.90 -6.92
CA THR A 512 28.44 -13.52 -7.34
C THR A 512 27.62 -13.32 -8.61
N ALA A 513 26.45 -12.69 -8.50
CA ALA A 513 25.66 -12.32 -9.66
C ALA A 513 25.94 -10.86 -10.07
N PRO A 514 25.93 -10.52 -11.36
CA PRO A 514 25.93 -9.14 -11.79
C PRO A 514 24.64 -8.45 -11.32
N SER A 515 24.82 -7.30 -10.74
CA SER A 515 23.81 -6.56 -9.98
C SER A 515 22.50 -6.35 -10.67
N ARG A 516 21.48 -6.79 -10.03
CA ARG A 516 20.17 -6.16 -10.11
C ARG A 516 19.72 -5.93 -8.66
N LEU A 517 19.73 -4.69 -8.25
CA LEU A 517 19.69 -4.21 -6.86
C LEU A 517 18.32 -4.19 -6.25
N ALA A 518 18.38 -3.97 -5.17
CA ALA A 518 17.80 -4.05 -3.98
C ALA A 518 17.34 -2.82 -3.33
N ALA A 519 16.35 -2.70 -2.63
CA ALA A 519 16.17 -1.91 -1.47
C ALA A 519 14.91 -2.06 -0.76
N GLY A 520 15.00 -1.81 0.27
CA GLY A 520 14.33 -1.32 1.08
C GLY A 520 13.89 -1.43 2.33
N ALA A 521 13.79 -1.17 3.31
CA ALA A 521 13.77 -1.13 4.72
C ALA A 521 12.51 -1.78 5.22
N GLY A 522 12.68 -2.65 5.93
CA GLY A 522 12.76 -3.25 7.15
C GLY A 522 11.68 -2.81 8.03
N SER A 523 10.84 -3.69 8.40
CA SER A 523 10.34 -3.62 9.75
C SER A 523 10.49 -5.00 10.34
N THR A 524 11.50 -5.16 11.15
CA THR A 524 11.30 -6.01 12.31
C THR A 524 10.05 -5.55 13.01
N GLY A 525 9.24 -6.45 13.44
CA GLY A 525 8.17 -6.17 14.37
C GLY A 525 8.64 -5.49 15.65
N ALA A 526 9.10 -4.24 15.50
CA ALA A 526 8.91 -3.24 16.51
C ALA A 526 7.56 -2.63 16.19
N PRO A 527 6.68 -2.49 17.16
CA PRO A 527 5.36 -1.91 16.96
C PRO A 527 5.54 -0.46 16.59
N GLU A 528 5.27 -0.13 15.33
CA GLU A 528 4.94 1.25 14.97
C GLU A 528 4.00 1.26 13.76
#